data_a98bc863a84a6bb10fab13209f7b4d8a
#
_entry.id   a98bc863a84a6bb10fab13209f7b4d8a
#
_cell.length_a   1.000
_cell.length_b   1.000
_cell.length_c   1.000
_cell.angle_alpha   90.00
_cell.angle_beta   90.00
_cell.angle_gamma   90.00
#
_symmetry.space_group_name_H-M   'P 1'
#
loop_
_entity.id
_entity.type
_entity.pdbx_description
1 polymer ?
#
loop_
_entity_poly.entity_id
_entity_poly.type
_entity_poly.pdbx_seq_one_letter_code
_entity_poly.pdbx_strand_id
1 'polypeptide(L)'
;ECEEITLLTGWSFDTLTQDEGGVTVRISQTSGDEHHTVSARYVVGCDGARSPVRQAAGITQTTDPHDRLMALLVFNSRQLDEKLSVYGDKTIFNAINPDMNGYWQFLGRVDLDCNWFFHAPVPAGTTRENFDFHAFLEKAVGAPIDVTFDYVGFWELRLSLADNYGKGRVFIAGDAAHSH
;
A
#
# COMPACT_ATOMS: atom_id res chain seq x y z
N GLU A 1 21.63 6.26 13.51
CA GLU A 1 21.93 5.03 12.72
C GLU A 1 22.16 3.90 13.72
N CYS A 2 21.55 2.74 13.45
CA CYS A 2 21.76 1.55 14.28
C CYS A 2 22.96 0.78 13.65
N GLU A 3 24.03 0.63 14.37
CA GLU A 3 25.26 -0.03 13.88
C GLU A 3 25.04 -1.52 13.53
N GLU A 4 23.98 -2.12 14.04
CA GLU A 4 23.61 -3.53 13.82
C GLU A 4 22.79 -3.74 12.55
N ILE A 5 22.39 -2.68 11.83
CA ILE A 5 21.57 -2.74 10.62
C ILE A 5 22.41 -2.37 9.40
N THR A 6 22.46 -3.28 8.43
CA THR A 6 23.01 -2.99 7.10
C THR A 6 21.87 -2.79 6.10
N LEU A 7 21.76 -1.58 5.54
CA LEU A 7 20.78 -1.26 4.51
C LEU A 7 21.42 -1.40 3.12
N LEU A 8 20.85 -2.27 2.29
CA LEU A 8 21.25 -2.48 0.90
C LEU A 8 20.15 -1.91 -0.02
N THR A 9 20.34 -0.68 -0.50
CA THR A 9 19.43 -0.06 -1.48
C THR A 9 19.87 -0.36 -2.91
N GLY A 10 18.90 -0.42 -3.85
CA GLY A 10 19.18 -0.73 -5.25
C GLY A 10 19.42 -2.23 -5.54
N TRP A 11 18.97 -3.11 -4.64
CA TRP A 11 19.05 -4.55 -4.80
C TRP A 11 17.66 -5.19 -4.83
N SER A 12 17.51 -6.22 -5.64
CA SER A 12 16.30 -7.04 -5.76
C SER A 12 16.57 -8.47 -5.32
N PHE A 13 15.56 -9.10 -4.73
CA PHE A 13 15.57 -10.53 -4.43
C PHE A 13 15.45 -11.34 -5.72
N ASP A 14 16.32 -12.35 -5.89
CA ASP A 14 16.26 -13.30 -7.01
C ASP A 14 15.70 -14.65 -6.56
N THR A 15 16.36 -15.28 -5.60
CA THR A 15 16.00 -16.61 -5.12
C THR A 15 16.54 -16.88 -3.73
N LEU A 16 16.06 -17.95 -3.11
CA LEU A 16 16.60 -18.45 -1.84
C LEU A 16 16.67 -19.97 -1.83
N THR A 17 17.57 -20.48 -1.00
CA THR A 17 17.62 -21.88 -0.58
C THR A 17 17.76 -21.92 0.93
N GLN A 18 17.28 -22.98 1.59
CA GLN A 18 17.43 -23.16 3.03
C GLN A 18 17.76 -24.60 3.39
N ASP A 19 18.50 -24.78 4.49
CA ASP A 19 18.83 -26.05 5.10
C ASP A 19 18.79 -25.95 6.65
N GLU A 20 19.32 -26.95 7.35
CA GLU A 20 19.40 -26.92 8.82
C GLU A 20 20.32 -25.80 9.35
N GLY A 21 21.31 -25.35 8.59
CA GLY A 21 22.27 -24.32 8.95
C GLY A 21 21.76 -22.89 8.78
N GLY A 22 20.88 -22.65 7.80
CA GLY A 22 20.44 -21.30 7.51
C GLY A 22 19.67 -21.13 6.20
N VAL A 23 19.63 -19.89 5.75
CA VAL A 23 19.06 -19.51 4.45
C VAL A 23 20.14 -18.79 3.65
N THR A 24 20.28 -19.15 2.39
CA THR A 24 21.11 -18.46 1.42
C THR A 24 20.22 -17.73 0.43
N VAL A 25 20.36 -16.42 0.36
CA VAL A 25 19.59 -15.53 -0.53
C VAL A 25 20.49 -14.99 -1.62
N ARG A 26 20.05 -15.09 -2.87
CA ARG A 26 20.67 -14.39 -3.99
C ARG A 26 19.90 -13.11 -4.28
N ILE A 27 20.65 -12.02 -4.44
CA ILE A 27 20.14 -10.70 -4.79
C ILE A 27 20.89 -10.17 -6.02
N SER A 28 20.22 -9.35 -6.82
CA SER A 28 20.79 -8.68 -7.98
C SER A 28 20.61 -7.17 -7.90
N GLN A 29 21.54 -6.42 -8.46
CA GLN A 29 21.45 -4.98 -8.54
C GLN A 29 20.35 -4.56 -9.53
N THR A 30 19.50 -3.61 -9.14
CA THR A 30 18.36 -3.16 -9.97
C THR A 30 18.76 -2.39 -11.22
N SER A 31 19.96 -1.83 -11.25
CA SER A 31 20.51 -1.02 -12.36
C SER A 31 21.91 -1.46 -12.79
N GLY A 32 22.20 -2.77 -12.73
CA GLY A 32 23.49 -3.34 -13.11
C GLY A 32 23.44 -4.85 -13.20
N ASP A 33 24.59 -5.47 -13.45
CA ASP A 33 24.73 -6.92 -13.63
C ASP A 33 25.36 -7.60 -12.39
N GLU A 34 25.48 -6.89 -11.28
CA GLU A 34 26.06 -7.46 -10.05
C GLU A 34 25.07 -8.36 -9.34
N HIS A 35 25.58 -9.48 -8.85
CA HIS A 35 24.84 -10.45 -8.03
C HIS A 35 25.59 -10.69 -6.75
N HIS A 36 24.88 -10.72 -5.62
CA HIS A 36 25.44 -11.07 -4.33
C HIS A 36 24.71 -12.25 -3.71
N THR A 37 25.41 -12.96 -2.86
CA THR A 37 24.85 -14.04 -2.06
C THR A 37 24.97 -13.64 -0.58
N VAL A 38 23.83 -13.63 0.10
CA VAL A 38 23.74 -13.32 1.53
C VAL A 38 23.34 -14.58 2.29
N SER A 39 24.12 -14.94 3.31
CA SER A 39 23.78 -16.05 4.20
C SER A 39 23.23 -15.50 5.52
N ALA A 40 22.11 -16.05 5.97
CA ALA A 40 21.43 -15.65 7.20
C ALA A 40 20.86 -16.84 7.95
N ARG A 41 20.60 -16.67 9.25
CA ARG A 41 19.90 -17.72 10.01
C ARG A 41 18.40 -17.78 9.69
N TYR A 42 17.83 -16.64 9.36
CA TYR A 42 16.40 -16.48 9.00
C TYR A 42 16.25 -15.40 7.94
N VAL A 43 15.18 -15.47 7.17
CA VAL A 43 14.76 -14.46 6.20
C VAL A 43 13.31 -14.08 6.49
N VAL A 44 13.01 -12.79 6.41
CA VAL A 44 11.64 -12.26 6.50
C VAL A 44 11.34 -11.49 5.22
N GLY A 45 10.37 -11.98 4.44
CA GLY A 45 9.84 -11.32 3.25
C GLY A 45 8.79 -10.28 3.62
N CYS A 46 9.10 -8.99 3.40
CA CYS A 46 8.18 -7.86 3.53
C CYS A 46 8.00 -7.18 2.16
N ASP A 47 7.95 -7.97 1.10
CA ASP A 47 8.11 -7.61 -0.31
C ASP A 47 6.76 -7.45 -1.04
N GLY A 48 5.70 -7.19 -0.28
CA GLY A 48 4.39 -6.81 -0.81
C GLY A 48 3.51 -7.98 -1.25
N ALA A 49 2.32 -7.68 -1.72
CA ALA A 49 1.27 -8.65 -2.04
C ALA A 49 1.68 -9.71 -3.08
N ARG A 50 2.61 -9.38 -3.99
CA ARG A 50 3.16 -10.30 -5.00
C ARG A 50 4.44 -11.01 -4.56
N SER A 51 4.76 -11.01 -3.28
CA SER A 51 5.99 -11.48 -2.63
C SER A 51 6.74 -12.59 -3.38
N PRO A 52 7.90 -12.31 -3.99
CA PRO A 52 8.80 -13.31 -4.52
C PRO A 52 9.35 -14.23 -3.42
N VAL A 53 9.59 -13.72 -2.21
CA VAL A 53 10.07 -14.51 -1.06
C VAL A 53 9.02 -15.56 -0.67
N ARG A 54 7.73 -15.19 -0.58
CA ARG A 54 6.64 -16.15 -0.32
C ARG A 54 6.62 -17.26 -1.35
N GLN A 55 6.72 -16.91 -2.64
CA GLN A 55 6.69 -17.87 -3.74
C GLN A 55 7.91 -18.79 -3.70
N ALA A 56 9.11 -18.25 -3.48
CA ALA A 56 10.35 -19.03 -3.38
C ALA A 56 10.34 -19.99 -2.17
N ALA A 57 9.71 -19.60 -1.07
CA ALA A 57 9.49 -20.48 0.09
C ALA A 57 8.43 -21.56 -0.17
N GLY A 58 7.67 -21.48 -1.27
CA GLY A 58 6.57 -22.38 -1.57
C GLY A 58 5.43 -22.26 -0.56
N ILE A 59 5.15 -21.02 -0.10
CA ILE A 59 4.00 -20.67 0.73
C ILE A 59 2.88 -20.22 -0.21
N THR A 60 1.75 -20.94 -0.17
CA THR A 60 0.55 -20.64 -0.93
C THR A 60 -0.30 -19.58 -0.24
N GLN A 61 -1.22 -18.97 -0.98
CA GLN A 61 -2.17 -17.98 -0.44
C GLN A 61 -3.55 -18.19 -1.04
N THR A 62 -4.56 -17.90 -0.25
CA THR A 62 -5.95 -17.78 -0.70
C THR A 62 -6.23 -16.32 -1.00
N THR A 63 -6.84 -16.05 -2.15
CA THR A 63 -7.24 -14.70 -2.55
C THR A 63 -8.73 -14.67 -2.79
N ASP A 64 -9.41 -13.74 -2.13
CA ASP A 64 -10.82 -13.42 -2.37
C ASP A 64 -10.87 -12.10 -3.15
N PRO A 65 -11.19 -12.13 -4.45
CA PRO A 65 -11.29 -10.93 -5.24
C PRO A 65 -12.55 -10.16 -4.86
N HIS A 66 -12.40 -8.93 -4.42
CA HIS A 66 -13.48 -7.97 -4.36
C HIS A 66 -13.50 -7.20 -5.68
N ASP A 67 -14.61 -7.25 -6.40
CA ASP A 67 -14.81 -6.54 -7.70
C ASP A 67 -14.92 -5.01 -7.51
N ARG A 68 -14.02 -4.44 -6.70
CA ARG A 68 -14.02 -3.01 -6.40
C ARG A 68 -12.70 -2.38 -6.83
N LEU A 69 -12.81 -1.41 -7.72
CA LEU A 69 -11.73 -0.50 -8.02
C LEU A 69 -11.70 0.60 -6.95
N MET A 70 -10.55 0.80 -6.35
CA MET A 70 -10.31 1.85 -5.35
C MET A 70 -9.46 2.95 -5.96
N ALA A 71 -9.77 4.20 -5.63
CA ALA A 71 -8.93 5.35 -5.93
C ALA A 71 -8.24 5.86 -4.67
N LEU A 72 -6.97 6.25 -4.81
CA LEU A 72 -6.22 7.05 -3.85
C LEU A 72 -5.92 8.40 -4.49
N LEU A 73 -6.43 9.44 -3.88
CA LEU A 73 -6.13 10.82 -4.23
C LEU A 73 -5.22 11.40 -3.15
N VAL A 74 -4.09 11.98 -3.55
CA VAL A 74 -3.27 12.82 -2.67
C VAL A 74 -3.33 14.23 -3.23
N PHE A 75 -3.64 15.20 -2.37
CA PHE A 75 -3.93 16.56 -2.82
C PHE A 75 -3.67 17.59 -1.72
N ASN A 76 -3.49 18.82 -2.14
CA ASN A 76 -3.44 19.98 -1.26
C ASN A 76 -4.77 20.74 -1.30
N SER A 77 -5.28 21.14 -0.11
CA SER A 77 -6.47 21.99 0.04
C SER A 77 -6.42 22.76 1.35
N ARG A 78 -6.24 24.06 1.26
CA ARG A 78 -6.30 24.96 2.42
C ARG A 78 -7.72 25.13 2.94
N GLN A 79 -8.69 25.23 2.03
CA GLN A 79 -10.10 25.39 2.42
C GLN A 79 -10.61 24.15 3.17
N LEU A 80 -10.14 22.96 2.82
CA LEU A 80 -10.47 21.73 3.55
C LEU A 80 -9.90 21.77 4.97
N ASP A 81 -8.67 22.23 5.13
CA ASP A 81 -8.04 22.39 6.44
C ASP A 81 -8.83 23.35 7.33
N GLU A 82 -9.20 24.52 6.79
CA GLU A 82 -10.02 25.50 7.48
C GLU A 82 -11.40 24.93 7.89
N LYS A 83 -12.08 24.21 6.98
CA LYS A 83 -13.40 23.59 7.24
C LYS A 83 -13.33 22.52 8.34
N LEU A 84 -12.26 21.73 8.37
CA LEU A 84 -12.10 20.62 9.31
C LEU A 84 -11.43 21.04 10.63
N SER A 85 -10.94 22.28 10.75
CA SER A 85 -10.33 22.82 11.97
C SER A 85 -11.27 22.76 13.18
N VAL A 86 -12.58 22.81 12.96
CA VAL A 86 -13.61 22.71 14.01
C VAL A 86 -13.58 21.36 14.75
N TYR A 87 -12.97 20.35 14.17
CA TYR A 87 -12.83 19.01 14.75
C TYR A 87 -11.50 18.85 15.54
N GLY A 88 -10.71 19.92 15.67
CA GLY A 88 -9.43 19.93 16.41
C GLY A 88 -8.39 19.03 15.78
N ASP A 89 -7.72 18.23 16.60
CA ASP A 89 -6.55 17.40 16.20
C ASP A 89 -6.93 16.10 15.47
N LYS A 90 -8.13 16.00 14.91
CA LYS A 90 -8.52 14.81 14.16
C LYS A 90 -7.78 14.75 12.83
N THR A 91 -7.20 13.57 12.56
CA THR A 91 -6.37 13.35 11.37
C THR A 91 -7.04 12.46 10.33
N ILE A 92 -8.04 11.68 10.73
CA ILE A 92 -8.77 10.77 9.84
C ILE A 92 -10.28 11.00 10.01
N PHE A 93 -10.96 11.06 8.88
CA PHE A 93 -12.40 11.25 8.77
C PHE A 93 -12.98 10.16 7.88
N ASN A 94 -14.14 9.67 8.24
CA ASN A 94 -14.91 8.79 7.38
C ASN A 94 -16.04 9.60 6.75
N ALA A 95 -15.99 9.79 5.43
CA ALA A 95 -17.05 10.47 4.72
C ALA A 95 -18.24 9.51 4.53
N ILE A 96 -19.39 9.88 5.06
CA ILE A 96 -20.63 9.10 4.91
C ILE A 96 -21.61 9.92 4.09
N ASN A 97 -21.81 9.50 2.84
CA ASN A 97 -22.75 10.15 1.94
C ASN A 97 -23.61 9.07 1.28
N PRO A 98 -24.95 9.12 1.40
CA PRO A 98 -25.86 8.11 0.84
C PRO A 98 -25.82 8.03 -0.69
N ASP A 99 -25.38 9.10 -1.36
CA ASP A 99 -25.24 9.15 -2.82
C ASP A 99 -23.90 8.59 -3.32
N MET A 100 -23.00 8.19 -2.41
CA MET A 100 -21.73 7.58 -2.73
C MET A 100 -21.76 6.09 -2.39
N ASN A 101 -21.38 5.25 -3.33
CA ASN A 101 -21.40 3.81 -3.13
C ASN A 101 -20.35 3.36 -2.12
N GLY A 102 -20.82 2.74 -1.03
CA GLY A 102 -19.97 2.14 -0.01
C GLY A 102 -19.63 3.07 1.16
N TYR A 103 -19.07 2.46 2.20
CA TYR A 103 -18.70 3.11 3.46
C TYR A 103 -17.18 3.31 3.61
N TRP A 104 -16.41 2.94 2.60
CA TRP A 104 -14.93 3.00 2.62
C TRP A 104 -14.45 4.28 1.95
N GLN A 105 -14.79 5.40 2.56
CA GLN A 105 -14.45 6.72 2.07
C GLN A 105 -13.64 7.42 3.14
N PHE A 106 -12.35 7.15 3.13
CA PHE A 106 -11.42 7.68 4.11
C PHE A 106 -10.76 8.95 3.60
N LEU A 107 -10.95 10.02 4.35
CA LEU A 107 -10.25 11.27 4.17
C LEU A 107 -9.26 11.43 5.33
N GLY A 108 -8.00 11.70 5.05
CA GLY A 108 -7.00 11.84 6.09
C GLY A 108 -5.93 12.87 5.78
N ARG A 109 -5.28 13.33 6.83
CA ARG A 109 -4.13 14.23 6.72
C ARG A 109 -2.89 13.43 6.38
N VAL A 110 -2.11 13.91 5.40
CA VAL A 110 -0.76 13.41 5.12
C VAL A 110 0.23 14.05 6.10
N ASP A 111 -0.02 15.32 6.43
CA ASP A 111 0.76 16.09 7.40
C ASP A 111 -0.15 17.04 8.21
N LEU A 112 0.44 17.89 9.03
CA LEU A 112 -0.29 18.89 9.84
C LEU A 112 -0.49 20.23 9.11
N ASP A 113 -0.15 20.29 7.83
CA ASP A 113 -0.41 21.42 6.94
C ASP A 113 -1.66 21.14 6.08
N CYS A 114 -1.65 21.45 4.80
CA CYS A 114 -2.82 21.36 3.93
C CYS A 114 -2.80 20.12 3.01
N ASN A 115 -1.97 19.12 3.29
CA ASN A 115 -1.84 17.92 2.47
C ASN A 115 -2.74 16.81 3.00
N TRP A 116 -3.54 16.27 2.08
CA TRP A 116 -4.60 15.32 2.37
C TRP A 116 -4.51 14.10 1.46
N PHE A 117 -5.06 13.00 1.93
CA PHE A 117 -5.40 11.87 1.07
C PHE A 117 -6.90 11.57 1.15
N PHE A 118 -7.46 11.11 0.06
CA PHE A 118 -8.80 10.54 0.03
C PHE A 118 -8.78 9.19 -0.66
N HIS A 119 -9.39 8.22 -0.02
CA HIS A 119 -9.41 6.83 -0.42
C HIS A 119 -10.86 6.36 -0.50
N ALA A 120 -11.32 5.98 -1.69
CA ALA A 120 -12.70 5.59 -1.89
C ALA A 120 -12.88 4.63 -3.08
N PRO A 121 -13.96 3.81 -3.07
CA PRO A 121 -14.32 3.02 -4.23
C PRO A 121 -14.81 3.93 -5.37
N VAL A 122 -14.44 3.56 -6.59
CA VAL A 122 -14.86 4.22 -7.83
C VAL A 122 -15.45 3.17 -8.80
N PRO A 123 -16.25 3.57 -9.78
CA PRO A 123 -16.78 2.65 -10.79
C PRO A 123 -15.68 1.87 -11.51
N ALA A 124 -15.97 0.62 -11.88
CA ALA A 124 -15.05 -0.17 -12.69
C ALA A 124 -14.74 0.55 -14.01
N GLY A 125 -13.48 0.52 -14.44
CA GLY A 125 -13.03 1.22 -15.64
C GLY A 125 -12.80 2.72 -15.47
N THR A 126 -12.84 3.25 -14.25
CA THR A 126 -12.43 4.64 -13.97
C THR A 126 -10.95 4.83 -14.27
N THR A 127 -10.63 5.91 -14.98
CA THR A 127 -9.28 6.36 -15.28
C THR A 127 -9.12 7.83 -14.87
N ARG A 128 -7.90 8.35 -14.97
CA ARG A 128 -7.64 9.77 -14.68
C ARG A 128 -8.35 10.72 -15.65
N GLU A 129 -8.61 10.27 -16.86
CA GLU A 129 -9.16 11.06 -17.96
C GLU A 129 -10.68 11.02 -18.04
N ASN A 130 -11.33 9.95 -17.53
CA ASN A 130 -12.77 9.75 -17.69
C ASN A 130 -13.59 10.03 -16.42
N PHE A 131 -12.96 10.50 -15.34
CA PHE A 131 -13.65 10.70 -14.06
C PHE A 131 -13.30 12.07 -13.45
N ASP A 132 -14.31 12.78 -12.97
CA ASP A 132 -14.16 14.07 -12.30
C ASP A 132 -13.88 13.87 -10.79
N PHE A 133 -12.60 13.76 -10.46
CA PHE A 133 -12.14 13.58 -9.08
C PHE A 133 -12.38 14.82 -8.22
N HIS A 134 -12.46 16.01 -8.81
CA HIS A 134 -12.76 17.23 -8.07
C HIS A 134 -14.21 17.20 -7.57
N ALA A 135 -15.17 16.98 -8.47
CA ALA A 135 -16.58 16.85 -8.10
C ALA A 135 -16.82 15.66 -7.15
N PHE A 136 -16.07 14.56 -7.30
CA PHE A 136 -16.15 13.40 -6.41
C PHE A 136 -15.72 13.75 -4.98
N LEU A 137 -14.64 14.52 -4.82
CA LEU A 137 -14.14 14.99 -3.54
C LEU A 137 -15.10 15.99 -2.88
N GLU A 138 -15.60 16.97 -3.63
CA GLU A 138 -16.59 17.92 -3.14
C GLU A 138 -17.86 17.22 -2.64
N LYS A 139 -18.29 16.17 -3.35
CA LYS A 139 -19.42 15.35 -2.92
C LYS A 139 -19.14 14.62 -1.61
N ALA A 140 -17.92 14.10 -1.41
CA ALA A 140 -17.52 13.45 -0.17
C ALA A 140 -17.44 14.42 1.01
N VAL A 141 -16.91 15.61 0.77
CA VAL A 141 -16.77 16.68 1.77
C VAL A 141 -18.12 17.36 2.05
N GLY A 142 -19.05 17.36 1.09
CA GLY A 142 -20.35 18.02 1.17
C GLY A 142 -20.27 19.53 0.95
N ALA A 143 -19.18 20.04 0.40
CA ALA A 143 -19.00 21.47 0.10
C ALA A 143 -17.93 21.67 -0.99
N PRO A 144 -17.99 22.79 -1.73
CA PRO A 144 -16.90 23.18 -2.63
C PRO A 144 -15.59 23.40 -1.84
N ILE A 145 -14.49 22.93 -2.43
CA ILE A 145 -13.13 23.10 -1.92
C ILE A 145 -12.16 23.39 -3.05
N ASP A 146 -11.09 24.12 -2.75
CA ASP A 146 -9.93 24.24 -3.63
C ASP A 146 -9.11 22.96 -3.57
N VAL A 147 -8.71 22.43 -4.72
CA VAL A 147 -7.94 21.18 -4.78
C VAL A 147 -6.83 21.29 -5.80
N THR A 148 -5.63 20.93 -5.38
CA THR A 148 -4.50 20.65 -6.29
C THR A 148 -4.09 19.20 -6.07
N PHE A 149 -4.27 18.34 -7.10
CA PHE A 149 -3.90 16.94 -7.01
C PHE A 149 -2.40 16.76 -7.23
N ASP A 150 -1.75 16.10 -6.27
CA ASP A 150 -0.36 15.64 -6.37
C ASP A 150 -0.28 14.23 -6.94
N TYR A 151 -1.27 13.40 -6.59
CA TYR A 151 -1.32 12.02 -7.02
C TYR A 151 -2.76 11.51 -7.17
N VAL A 152 -2.98 10.73 -8.23
CA VAL A 152 -4.19 9.93 -8.44
C VAL A 152 -3.76 8.52 -8.80
N GLY A 153 -4.08 7.55 -7.97
CA GLY A 153 -3.75 6.14 -8.19
C GLY A 153 -4.95 5.24 -8.03
N PHE A 154 -4.83 4.03 -8.54
CA PHE A 154 -5.88 3.02 -8.50
C PHE A 154 -5.32 1.67 -8.08
N TRP A 155 -6.14 0.91 -7.36
CA TRP A 155 -5.89 -0.51 -7.13
C TRP A 155 -7.19 -1.29 -7.01
N GLU A 156 -7.13 -2.57 -7.31
CA GLU A 156 -8.24 -3.47 -7.08
C GLU A 156 -8.18 -3.99 -5.64
N LEU A 157 -9.30 -3.88 -4.94
CA LEU A 157 -9.43 -4.42 -3.60
C LEU A 157 -9.38 -5.94 -3.67
N ARG A 158 -8.45 -6.54 -2.93
CA ARG A 158 -8.27 -8.00 -2.84
C ARG A 158 -7.99 -8.37 -1.40
N LEU A 159 -8.69 -9.34 -0.89
CA LEU A 159 -8.32 -9.96 0.37
C LEU A 159 -7.42 -11.16 0.04
N SER A 160 -6.17 -11.08 0.42
CA SER A 160 -5.22 -12.17 0.24
C SER A 160 -4.64 -12.58 1.59
N LEU A 161 -4.68 -13.87 1.86
CA LEU A 161 -4.16 -14.46 3.11
C LEU A 161 -3.25 -15.62 2.77
N ALA A 162 -2.01 -15.58 3.24
CA ALA A 162 -1.09 -16.69 3.12
C ALA A 162 -1.51 -17.85 4.03
N ASP A 163 -1.42 -19.07 3.54
CA ASP A 163 -1.82 -20.28 4.28
C ASP A 163 -0.91 -20.54 5.49
N ASN A 164 0.33 -20.02 5.43
CA ASN A 164 1.29 -20.04 6.52
C ASN A 164 2.14 -18.76 6.50
N TYR A 165 2.56 -18.28 7.65
CA TYR A 165 3.43 -17.08 7.74
C TYR A 165 4.91 -17.44 7.86
N GLY A 166 5.23 -18.72 7.81
CA GLY A 166 6.61 -19.19 7.78
C GLY A 166 6.74 -20.63 7.31
N LYS A 167 7.87 -20.95 6.70
CA LYS A 167 8.24 -22.29 6.29
C LYS A 167 9.74 -22.52 6.52
N GLY A 168 10.05 -23.34 7.52
CA GLY A 168 11.43 -23.51 7.95
C GLY A 168 11.99 -22.22 8.55
N ARG A 169 12.99 -21.66 7.90
CA ARG A 169 13.70 -20.43 8.32
C ARG A 169 13.26 -19.18 7.57
N VAL A 170 12.26 -19.31 6.70
CA VAL A 170 11.73 -18.20 5.92
C VAL A 170 10.38 -17.80 6.47
N PHE A 171 10.22 -16.53 6.80
CA PHE A 171 8.99 -15.92 7.28
C PHE A 171 8.51 -14.83 6.31
N ILE A 172 7.25 -14.49 6.38
CA ILE A 172 6.64 -13.39 5.62
C ILE A 172 5.83 -12.49 6.55
N ALA A 173 5.79 -11.19 6.23
CA ALA A 173 5.08 -10.19 7.02
C ALA A 173 4.48 -9.09 6.15
N GLY A 174 3.57 -8.29 6.70
CA GLY A 174 2.85 -7.25 5.97
C GLY A 174 2.07 -7.83 4.79
N ASP A 175 2.00 -7.11 3.68
CA ASP A 175 1.26 -7.52 2.48
C ASP A 175 1.77 -8.83 1.84
N ALA A 176 3.00 -9.25 2.15
CA ALA A 176 3.49 -10.56 1.74
C ALA A 176 2.74 -11.71 2.44
N ALA A 177 2.25 -11.47 3.65
CA ALA A 177 1.50 -12.43 4.45
C ALA A 177 -0.01 -12.26 4.28
N HIS A 178 -0.50 -11.03 4.29
CA HIS A 178 -1.91 -10.69 4.08
C HIS A 178 -2.04 -9.28 3.50
N SER A 179 -2.91 -9.11 2.52
CA SER A 179 -3.23 -7.82 1.91
C SER A 179 -4.73 -7.64 1.76
N HIS A 180 -5.18 -6.40 1.88
CA HIS A 180 -6.56 -5.96 1.70
C HIS A 180 -6.64 -4.62 0.98
#